data_91d166427190da140cb78e2f214c42d7
#
_entry.id   91d166427190da140cb78e2f214c42d7
#
_cell.length_a   1.000
_cell.length_b   1.000
_cell.length_c   1.000
_cell.angle_alpha   90.00
_cell.angle_beta   90.00
_cell.angle_gamma   90.00
#
_symmetry.space_group_name_H-M   'P 1'
#
loop_
_entity.id
_entity.type
_entity.pdbx_description
1 polymer ?
#
loop_
_entity_poly.entity_id
_entity_poly.type
_entity_poly.pdbx_seq_one_letter_code
_entity_poly.pdbx_strand_id
1 'polypeptide(L)'
;MLVVMIKLENFLFRIFRVFRRSFLGRFLNLRVSTFIFLDYFKNFEKVEAVKIIFGEQTIAVLGNLKVDLTWFGGYMYIDDTNGHLVVSLRYLNKGDKIDIYLDLIHELVHVKQFLEGKNLFDSKYSYVDRPTELEAYAYIVKEARRLGLSDKRIISYLETEWISPVDLKRLAKAVKVCY
;
A
#
# COMPACT_ATOMS: atom_id res chain seq x y z
N MET A 1 13.31 8.07 10.39
CA MET A 1 12.75 7.70 9.09
C MET A 1 13.61 8.18 7.92
N LEU A 2 13.98 9.46 7.85
CA LEU A 2 14.77 10.05 6.76
C LEU A 2 16.17 9.43 6.60
N VAL A 3 16.87 9.15 7.68
CA VAL A 3 18.28 8.66 7.68
C VAL A 3 18.41 7.21 7.14
N VAL A 4 17.40 6.36 7.33
CA VAL A 4 17.40 4.98 6.79
C VAL A 4 17.10 4.99 5.30
N MET A 5 16.21 5.87 4.84
CA MET A 5 15.95 6.07 3.41
C MET A 5 17.22 6.55 2.67
N ILE A 6 17.95 7.52 3.22
CA ILE A 6 19.19 8.06 2.61
C ILE A 6 20.30 6.99 2.51
N LYS A 7 20.45 6.10 3.50
CA LYS A 7 21.43 5.00 3.43
C LYS A 7 21.04 3.95 2.39
N LEU A 8 19.74 3.69 2.21
CA LEU A 8 19.24 2.76 1.20
C LEU A 8 19.38 3.33 -0.22
N GLU A 9 19.12 4.63 -0.40
CA GLU A 9 19.36 5.32 -1.68
C GLU A 9 20.81 5.18 -2.15
N ASN A 10 21.78 5.38 -1.27
CA ASN A 10 23.20 5.26 -1.61
C ASN A 10 23.62 3.82 -1.96
N PHE A 11 23.04 2.83 -1.30
CA PHE A 11 23.29 1.41 -1.60
C PHE A 11 22.64 1.01 -2.94
N LEU A 12 21.40 1.43 -3.15
CA LEU A 12 20.63 1.14 -4.36
C LEU A 12 21.19 1.87 -5.59
N PHE A 13 21.70 3.11 -5.43
CA PHE A 13 22.34 3.85 -6.52
C PHE A 13 23.61 3.15 -7.07
N ARG A 14 24.34 2.43 -6.21
CA ARG A 14 25.51 1.64 -6.63
C ARG A 14 25.09 0.40 -7.45
N ILE A 15 23.99 -0.25 -7.10
CA ILE A 15 23.43 -1.38 -7.87
C ILE A 15 22.85 -0.89 -9.21
N PHE A 16 22.22 0.31 -9.24
CA PHE A 16 21.62 0.90 -10.43
C PHE A 16 22.61 1.12 -11.59
N ARG A 17 23.86 1.43 -11.27
CA ARG A 17 24.89 1.69 -12.27
C ARG A 17 25.25 0.45 -13.10
N VAL A 18 25.06 -0.73 -12.53
CA VAL A 18 25.35 -2.02 -13.17
C VAL A 18 24.19 -2.51 -14.04
N PHE A 19 22.94 -2.26 -13.62
CA PHE A 19 21.72 -2.78 -14.29
C PHE A 19 21.18 -1.91 -15.43
N ARG A 20 21.62 -0.66 -15.57
CA ARG A 20 21.13 0.27 -16.62
C ARG A 20 21.39 -0.20 -18.06
N ARG A 21 22.15 -1.26 -18.27
CA ARG A 21 22.51 -1.79 -19.59
C ARG A 21 21.71 -3.00 -20.08
N SER A 22 20.79 -3.55 -19.31
CA SER A 22 20.02 -4.73 -19.71
C SER A 22 18.64 -4.37 -20.23
N PHE A 23 18.41 -4.59 -21.52
CA PHE A 23 17.14 -4.41 -22.25
C PHE A 23 16.00 -5.32 -21.72
N LEU A 24 16.34 -6.38 -21.00
CA LEU A 24 15.38 -7.35 -20.41
C LEU A 24 14.66 -6.84 -19.15
N GLY A 25 15.16 -5.80 -18.47
CA GLY A 25 14.51 -5.23 -17.26
C GLY A 25 13.18 -4.53 -17.52
N ARG A 26 12.74 -4.45 -18.78
CA ARG A 26 11.56 -3.69 -19.19
C ARG A 26 10.24 -4.45 -19.04
N PHE A 27 10.28 -5.77 -18.87
CA PHE A 27 9.12 -6.66 -18.86
C PHE A 27 8.95 -7.49 -17.59
N LEU A 28 9.86 -7.41 -16.64
CA LEU A 28 9.78 -8.17 -15.41
C LEU A 28 9.62 -7.22 -14.23
N ASN A 29 8.64 -7.46 -13.36
CA ASN A 29 8.61 -6.92 -12.00
C ASN A 29 9.80 -7.53 -11.25
N LEU A 30 11.01 -7.02 -11.54
CA LEU A 30 12.22 -7.52 -10.90
C LEU A 30 12.17 -7.15 -9.43
N ARG A 31 11.88 -8.14 -8.59
CA ARG A 31 12.09 -8.05 -7.16
C ARG A 31 13.55 -7.66 -6.92
N VAL A 32 13.75 -6.51 -6.28
CA VAL A 32 15.07 -5.99 -5.96
C VAL A 32 15.58 -6.61 -4.67
N SER A 33 14.70 -6.71 -3.68
CA SER A 33 15.02 -7.25 -2.36
C SER A 33 13.74 -7.53 -1.57
N THR A 34 13.85 -8.43 -0.58
CA THR A 34 12.79 -8.74 0.36
C THR A 34 13.24 -8.35 1.77
N PHE A 35 12.37 -7.71 2.53
CA PHE A 35 12.60 -7.31 3.91
C PHE A 35 11.44 -7.76 4.81
N ILE A 36 11.66 -7.78 6.11
CA ILE A 36 10.57 -7.83 7.08
C ILE A 36 9.97 -6.42 7.19
N PHE A 37 8.64 -6.33 7.28
CA PHE A 37 7.91 -5.06 7.30
C PHE A 37 8.45 -4.09 8.37
N LEU A 38 8.64 -4.55 9.60
CA LEU A 38 9.13 -3.71 10.69
C LEU A 38 10.59 -3.28 10.55
N ASP A 39 11.40 -4.01 9.80
CA ASP A 39 12.77 -3.60 9.51
C ASP A 39 12.82 -2.43 8.55
N TYR A 40 11.86 -2.36 7.63
CA TYR A 40 11.74 -1.32 6.61
C TYR A 40 10.87 -0.15 7.07
N PHE A 41 9.63 -0.44 7.51
CA PHE A 41 8.64 0.53 7.97
C PHE A 41 8.60 0.58 9.51
N LYS A 42 9.66 1.14 10.10
CA LYS A 42 9.82 1.20 11.57
C LYS A 42 8.72 2.01 12.23
N ASN A 43 8.31 1.56 13.42
CA ASN A 43 7.29 2.17 14.27
C ASN A 43 5.84 2.05 13.78
N PHE A 44 5.57 1.30 12.71
CA PHE A 44 4.19 1.02 12.30
C PHE A 44 3.41 0.21 13.35
N GLU A 45 4.08 -0.57 14.17
CA GLU A 45 3.47 -1.28 15.31
C GLU A 45 2.88 -0.34 16.37
N LYS A 46 3.26 0.95 16.34
CA LYS A 46 2.74 1.98 17.24
C LYS A 46 1.58 2.78 16.65
N VAL A 47 1.33 2.63 15.35
CA VAL A 47 0.27 3.36 14.65
C VAL A 47 -1.10 2.85 15.09
N GLU A 48 -1.97 3.78 15.52
CA GLU A 48 -3.29 3.43 16.05
C GLU A 48 -4.16 2.69 15.04
N ALA A 49 -4.19 3.14 13.78
CA ALA A 49 -4.93 2.46 12.73
C ALA A 49 -4.47 1.00 12.55
N VAL A 50 -3.16 0.73 12.66
CA VAL A 50 -2.59 -0.62 12.54
C VAL A 50 -2.98 -1.50 13.72
N LYS A 51 -2.98 -0.94 14.94
CA LYS A 51 -3.49 -1.64 16.12
C LYS A 51 -4.97 -1.96 16.02
N ILE A 52 -5.76 -1.08 15.43
CA ILE A 52 -7.19 -1.34 15.17
C ILE A 52 -7.36 -2.48 14.16
N ILE A 53 -6.50 -2.58 13.15
CA ILE A 53 -6.54 -3.64 12.13
C ILE A 53 -6.22 -5.01 12.74
N PHE A 54 -5.14 -5.14 13.51
CA PHE A 54 -4.58 -6.42 13.95
C PHE A 54 -4.76 -6.73 15.45
N GLY A 55 -5.16 -5.74 16.25
CA GLY A 55 -5.30 -5.89 17.70
C GLY A 55 -3.98 -6.33 18.35
N GLU A 56 -4.08 -7.32 19.24
CA GLU A 56 -2.91 -7.90 19.93
C GLU A 56 -1.92 -8.60 19.00
N GLN A 57 -2.34 -8.99 17.81
CA GLN A 57 -1.49 -9.66 16.83
C GLN A 57 -0.59 -8.69 16.04
N THR A 58 -0.71 -7.37 16.26
CA THR A 58 0.01 -6.34 15.48
C THR A 58 1.50 -6.63 15.34
N ILE A 59 2.21 -6.87 16.42
CA ILE A 59 3.65 -7.13 16.41
C ILE A 59 3.98 -8.44 15.69
N ALA A 60 3.21 -9.49 15.96
CA ALA A 60 3.42 -10.80 15.35
C ALA A 60 3.18 -10.76 13.83
N VAL A 61 2.11 -10.13 13.38
CA VAL A 61 1.82 -10.00 11.94
C VAL A 61 2.88 -9.16 11.25
N LEU A 62 3.15 -7.95 11.72
CA LEU A 62 4.12 -7.05 11.08
C LEU A 62 5.56 -7.58 11.15
N GLY A 63 5.90 -8.32 12.21
CA GLY A 63 7.22 -8.94 12.37
C GLY A 63 7.46 -10.13 11.44
N ASN A 64 6.40 -10.70 10.84
CA ASN A 64 6.48 -11.81 9.88
C ASN A 64 6.13 -11.38 8.45
N LEU A 65 5.49 -10.23 8.26
CA LEU A 65 5.11 -9.72 6.95
C LEU A 65 6.35 -9.39 6.12
N LYS A 66 6.45 -10.01 4.96
CA LYS A 66 7.53 -9.74 4.01
C LYS A 66 7.14 -8.61 3.06
N VAL A 67 8.09 -7.74 2.78
CA VAL A 67 7.98 -6.64 1.83
C VAL A 67 8.91 -6.92 0.66
N ASP A 68 8.35 -7.05 -0.52
CA ASP A 68 9.08 -7.21 -1.77
C ASP A 68 9.19 -5.86 -2.48
N LEU A 69 10.39 -5.33 -2.56
CA LEU A 69 10.64 -4.09 -3.30
C LEU A 69 10.84 -4.38 -4.79
N THR A 70 10.17 -3.61 -5.63
CA THR A 70 10.29 -3.69 -7.09
C THR A 70 10.71 -2.34 -7.67
N TRP A 71 11.42 -2.36 -8.81
CA TRP A 71 11.76 -1.12 -9.53
C TRP A 71 10.59 -0.53 -10.29
N PHE A 72 9.81 -1.42 -10.89
CA PHE A 72 8.69 -1.12 -11.76
C PHE A 72 7.41 -1.66 -11.14
N GLY A 73 6.31 -1.10 -11.54
CA GLY A 73 4.99 -1.40 -11.01
C GLY A 73 4.27 -0.10 -10.66
N GLY A 74 2.99 -0.20 -10.33
CA GLY A 74 2.16 0.94 -9.97
C GLY A 74 2.54 1.52 -8.60
N TYR A 75 1.71 1.25 -7.61
CA TYR A 75 1.84 1.78 -6.25
C TYR A 75 2.37 0.71 -5.30
N MET A 76 1.48 -0.03 -4.68
CA MET A 76 1.74 -1.21 -3.86
C MET A 76 0.52 -2.15 -3.91
N TYR A 77 0.71 -3.41 -3.53
CA TYR A 77 -0.37 -4.39 -3.46
C TYR A 77 0.06 -5.61 -2.64
N ILE A 78 -0.92 -6.42 -2.20
CA ILE A 78 -0.66 -7.73 -1.60
C ILE A 78 -0.67 -8.80 -2.70
N ASP A 79 0.41 -9.55 -2.79
CA ASP A 79 0.50 -10.75 -3.61
C ASP A 79 -0.36 -11.85 -2.96
N ASP A 80 -1.49 -12.18 -3.57
CA ASP A 80 -2.47 -13.14 -3.05
C ASP A 80 -1.99 -14.59 -3.10
N THR A 81 -0.85 -14.87 -3.72
CA THR A 81 -0.25 -16.21 -3.74
C THR A 81 0.58 -16.50 -2.49
N ASN A 82 1.16 -15.48 -1.87
CA ASN A 82 2.10 -15.65 -0.75
C ASN A 82 1.90 -14.65 0.41
N GLY A 83 1.00 -13.66 0.25
CA GLY A 83 0.70 -12.65 1.26
C GLY A 83 1.79 -11.60 1.47
N HIS A 84 2.76 -11.50 0.56
CA HIS A 84 3.78 -10.47 0.64
C HIS A 84 3.23 -9.10 0.22
N LEU A 85 3.69 -8.03 0.87
CA LEU A 85 3.46 -6.67 0.43
C LEU A 85 4.48 -6.33 -0.67
N VAL A 86 4.00 -6.12 -1.89
CA VAL A 86 4.82 -5.68 -3.02
C VAL A 86 4.77 -4.17 -3.14
N VAL A 87 5.92 -3.50 -3.18
CA VAL A 87 6.01 -2.03 -3.17
C VAL A 87 6.95 -1.52 -4.25
N SER A 88 6.48 -0.56 -5.04
CA SER A 88 7.29 0.14 -6.02
C SER A 88 8.25 1.14 -5.37
N LEU A 89 9.56 0.97 -5.58
CA LEU A 89 10.57 1.94 -5.13
C LEU A 89 10.37 3.32 -5.76
N ARG A 90 9.91 3.36 -7.01
CA ARG A 90 9.60 4.63 -7.67
C ARG A 90 8.49 5.38 -6.94
N TYR A 91 7.46 4.65 -6.51
CA TYR A 91 6.35 5.23 -5.76
C TYR A 91 6.82 5.74 -4.39
N LEU A 92 7.56 4.93 -3.63
CA LEU A 92 8.11 5.34 -2.34
C LEU A 92 8.96 6.61 -2.41
N ASN A 93 9.68 6.80 -3.53
CA ASN A 93 10.59 7.94 -3.70
C ASN A 93 9.90 9.21 -4.23
N LYS A 94 8.80 9.08 -4.99
CA LYS A 94 8.18 10.19 -5.70
C LYS A 94 6.74 10.48 -5.29
N GLY A 95 6.07 9.53 -4.64
CA GLY A 95 4.69 9.68 -4.18
C GLY A 95 4.54 10.69 -3.04
N ASP A 96 3.34 11.22 -2.89
CA ASP A 96 2.98 12.02 -1.73
C ASP A 96 3.11 11.19 -0.44
N LYS A 97 3.70 11.75 0.61
CA LYS A 97 3.99 11.01 1.84
C LYS A 97 2.73 10.60 2.61
N ILE A 98 1.68 11.41 2.52
CA ILE A 98 0.40 11.11 3.16
C ILE A 98 -0.27 9.98 2.38
N ASP A 99 -0.24 10.03 1.05
CA ASP A 99 -0.82 9.00 0.20
C ASP A 99 -0.09 7.66 0.39
N ILE A 100 1.25 7.65 0.40
CA ILE A 100 2.05 6.46 0.71
C ILE A 100 1.69 5.88 2.09
N TYR A 101 1.50 6.74 3.09
CA TYR A 101 1.09 6.29 4.43
C TYR A 101 -0.30 5.66 4.41
N LEU A 102 -1.26 6.30 3.73
CA LEU A 102 -2.62 5.79 3.61
C LEU A 102 -2.65 4.47 2.82
N ASP A 103 -1.88 4.38 1.74
CA ASP A 103 -1.76 3.14 0.96
C ASP A 103 -1.17 2.00 1.79
N LEU A 104 -0.16 2.27 2.64
CA LEU A 104 0.34 1.26 3.56
C LEU A 104 -0.75 0.75 4.51
N ILE A 105 -1.60 1.64 5.04
CA ILE A 105 -2.75 1.22 5.87
C ILE A 105 -3.74 0.39 5.04
N HIS A 106 -4.02 0.80 3.80
CA HIS A 106 -4.88 0.06 2.87
C HIS A 106 -4.38 -1.38 2.68
N GLU A 107 -3.12 -1.52 2.31
CA GLU A 107 -2.53 -2.83 2.09
C GLU A 107 -2.46 -3.68 3.36
N LEU A 108 -2.28 -3.07 4.54
CA LEU A 108 -2.33 -3.80 5.80
C LEU A 108 -3.75 -4.35 6.10
N VAL A 109 -4.81 -3.69 5.64
CA VAL A 109 -6.16 -4.28 5.69
C VAL A 109 -6.24 -5.50 4.77
N HIS A 110 -5.66 -5.43 3.57
CA HIS A 110 -5.58 -6.60 2.67
C HIS A 110 -4.72 -7.74 3.25
N VAL A 111 -3.65 -7.44 3.99
CA VAL A 111 -2.91 -8.47 4.75
C VAL A 111 -3.83 -9.19 5.74
N LYS A 112 -4.62 -8.44 6.53
CA LYS A 112 -5.61 -9.03 7.43
C LYS A 112 -6.60 -9.93 6.68
N GLN A 113 -7.15 -9.44 5.58
CA GLN A 113 -8.10 -10.17 4.75
C GLN A 113 -7.50 -11.44 4.14
N PHE A 114 -6.23 -11.38 3.71
CA PHE A 114 -5.48 -12.55 3.24
C PHE A 114 -5.32 -13.60 4.35
N LEU A 115 -4.94 -13.18 5.57
CA LEU A 115 -4.82 -14.07 6.73
C LEU A 115 -6.17 -14.68 7.15
N GLU A 116 -7.28 -13.97 6.90
CA GLU A 116 -8.64 -14.46 7.09
C GLU A 116 -9.12 -15.38 5.94
N GLY A 117 -8.31 -15.60 4.91
CA GLY A 117 -8.66 -16.43 3.75
C GLY A 117 -9.68 -15.80 2.80
N LYS A 118 -9.85 -14.47 2.82
CA LYS A 118 -10.75 -13.77 1.91
C LYS A 118 -10.17 -13.74 0.49
N ASN A 119 -11.05 -13.82 -0.52
CA ASN A 119 -10.67 -13.60 -1.92
C ASN A 119 -10.49 -12.10 -2.17
N LEU A 120 -9.25 -11.64 -2.25
CA LEU A 120 -8.92 -10.23 -2.44
C LEU A 120 -9.36 -9.70 -3.81
N PHE A 121 -9.35 -10.54 -4.84
CA PHE A 121 -9.60 -10.16 -6.24
C PHE A 121 -10.87 -10.80 -6.81
N ASP A 122 -11.94 -10.90 -6.00
CA ASP A 122 -13.20 -11.52 -6.45
C ASP A 122 -13.75 -10.80 -7.69
N SER A 123 -13.67 -11.49 -8.84
CA SER A 123 -14.10 -10.98 -10.15
C SER A 123 -15.62 -10.83 -10.31
N LYS A 124 -16.42 -11.27 -9.33
CA LYS A 124 -17.88 -11.05 -9.31
C LYS A 124 -18.23 -9.58 -9.09
N TYR A 125 -17.30 -8.80 -8.57
CA TYR A 125 -17.50 -7.38 -8.27
C TYR A 125 -16.61 -6.50 -9.12
N SER A 126 -17.09 -5.32 -9.47
CA SER A 126 -16.20 -4.26 -9.96
C SER A 126 -15.24 -3.84 -8.84
N TYR A 127 -14.10 -3.22 -9.17
CA TYR A 127 -13.10 -2.82 -8.20
C TYR A 127 -13.70 -2.04 -7.02
N VAL A 128 -14.48 -1.00 -7.31
CA VAL A 128 -15.06 -0.11 -6.28
C VAL A 128 -16.23 -0.72 -5.50
N ASP A 129 -16.78 -1.84 -5.95
CA ASP A 129 -17.88 -2.54 -5.28
C ASP A 129 -17.39 -3.80 -4.54
N ARG A 130 -16.10 -4.14 -4.68
CA ARG A 130 -15.51 -5.33 -4.06
C ARG A 130 -15.52 -5.17 -2.54
N PRO A 131 -16.09 -6.14 -1.78
CA PRO A 131 -16.18 -6.01 -0.33
C PRO A 131 -14.85 -5.79 0.38
N THR A 132 -13.77 -6.41 -0.11
CA THR A 132 -12.42 -6.25 0.42
C THR A 132 -11.88 -4.83 0.23
N GLU A 133 -12.12 -4.22 -0.93
CA GLU A 133 -11.75 -2.84 -1.21
C GLU A 133 -12.57 -1.85 -0.38
N LEU A 134 -13.88 -2.05 -0.29
CA LEU A 134 -14.76 -1.20 0.51
C LEU A 134 -14.36 -1.23 1.99
N GLU A 135 -14.01 -2.40 2.53
CA GLU A 135 -13.48 -2.51 3.89
C GLU A 135 -12.16 -1.71 4.02
N ALA A 136 -11.21 -1.89 3.11
CA ALA A 136 -9.93 -1.20 3.14
C ALA A 136 -10.11 0.32 3.04
N TYR A 137 -10.89 0.81 2.10
CA TYR A 137 -11.19 2.24 1.98
C TYR A 137 -11.93 2.82 3.18
N ALA A 138 -12.77 2.06 3.87
CA ALA A 138 -13.41 2.52 5.10
C ALA A 138 -12.37 2.77 6.22
N TYR A 139 -11.35 1.92 6.36
CA TYR A 139 -10.23 2.16 7.27
C TYR A 139 -9.45 3.42 6.88
N ILE A 140 -9.17 3.59 5.58
CA ILE A 140 -8.46 4.76 5.06
C ILE A 140 -9.18 6.05 5.35
N VAL A 141 -10.49 6.12 5.06
CA VAL A 141 -11.28 7.34 5.30
C VAL A 141 -11.30 7.70 6.77
N LYS A 142 -11.42 6.70 7.66
CA LYS A 142 -11.35 6.91 9.11
C LYS A 142 -9.99 7.48 9.52
N GLU A 143 -8.91 6.92 9.00
CA GLU A 143 -7.55 7.36 9.30
C GLU A 143 -7.24 8.75 8.71
N ALA A 144 -7.65 9.00 7.47
CA ALA A 144 -7.51 10.31 6.82
C ALA A 144 -8.19 11.42 7.63
N ARG A 145 -9.41 11.15 8.14
CA ARG A 145 -10.12 12.08 9.03
C ARG A 145 -9.42 12.27 10.36
N ARG A 146 -8.86 11.21 10.94
CA ARG A 146 -8.05 11.31 12.17
C ARG A 146 -6.81 12.18 11.96
N LEU A 147 -6.23 12.17 10.75
CA LEU A 147 -5.13 13.04 10.34
C LEU A 147 -5.57 14.49 10.04
N GLY A 148 -6.88 14.78 10.09
CA GLY A 148 -7.42 16.11 9.81
C GLY A 148 -7.57 16.44 8.32
N LEU A 149 -7.54 15.44 7.44
CA LEU A 149 -7.75 15.65 6.00
C LEU A 149 -9.20 16.05 5.71
N SER A 150 -9.40 17.04 4.86
CA SER A 150 -10.72 17.43 4.38
C SER A 150 -11.30 16.40 3.42
N ASP A 151 -12.63 16.35 3.30
CA ASP A 151 -13.30 15.45 2.33
C ASP A 151 -12.78 15.71 0.90
N LYS A 152 -12.51 16.97 0.53
CA LYS A 152 -11.88 17.29 -0.77
C LYS A 152 -10.52 16.61 -0.95
N ARG A 153 -9.65 16.58 0.07
CA ARG A 153 -8.34 15.91 0.00
C ARG A 153 -8.51 14.38 -0.03
N ILE A 154 -9.51 13.85 0.68
CA ILE A 154 -9.85 12.42 0.66
C ILE A 154 -10.35 12.02 -0.73
N ILE A 155 -11.23 12.81 -1.36
CA ILE A 155 -11.67 12.56 -2.75
C ILE A 155 -10.47 12.55 -3.71
N SER A 156 -9.57 13.52 -3.59
CA SER A 156 -8.35 13.56 -4.41
C SER A 156 -7.46 12.32 -4.22
N TYR A 157 -7.42 11.74 -3.02
CA TYR A 157 -6.73 10.47 -2.75
C TYR A 157 -7.46 9.27 -3.39
N LEU A 158 -8.80 9.25 -3.32
CA LEU A 158 -9.61 8.17 -3.91
C LEU A 158 -9.60 8.20 -5.45
N GLU A 159 -9.29 9.35 -6.06
CA GLU A 159 -9.22 9.53 -7.50
C GLU A 159 -7.91 8.94 -8.04
N THR A 160 -7.98 7.72 -8.54
CA THR A 160 -6.86 7.02 -9.15
C THR A 160 -7.02 6.93 -10.67
N GLU A 161 -5.92 6.67 -11.39
CA GLU A 161 -5.91 6.63 -12.87
C GLU A 161 -6.86 5.58 -13.46
N TRP A 162 -7.22 4.54 -12.69
CA TRP A 162 -8.07 3.42 -13.13
C TRP A 162 -9.53 3.52 -12.65
N ILE A 163 -9.88 4.53 -11.87
CA ILE A 163 -11.24 4.73 -11.37
C ILE A 163 -11.95 5.78 -12.23
N SER A 164 -13.09 5.41 -12.84
CA SER A 164 -13.90 6.37 -13.60
C SER A 164 -14.57 7.40 -12.65
N PRO A 165 -14.95 8.60 -13.15
CA PRO A 165 -15.66 9.57 -12.31
C PRO A 165 -16.98 9.04 -11.73
N VAL A 166 -17.64 8.11 -12.43
CA VAL A 166 -18.87 7.46 -11.93
C VAL A 166 -18.54 6.51 -10.78
N ASP A 167 -17.47 5.72 -10.92
CA ASP A 167 -17.00 4.80 -9.90
C ASP A 167 -16.49 5.54 -8.67
N LEU A 168 -15.77 6.66 -8.87
CA LEU A 168 -15.32 7.51 -7.77
C LEU A 168 -16.51 8.02 -6.93
N LYS A 169 -17.59 8.46 -7.56
CA LYS A 169 -18.80 8.88 -6.85
C LYS A 169 -19.42 7.72 -6.06
N ARG A 170 -19.46 6.51 -6.64
CA ARG A 170 -19.97 5.32 -5.94
C ARG A 170 -19.12 4.99 -4.73
N LEU A 171 -17.79 4.95 -4.91
CA LEU A 171 -16.84 4.67 -3.83
C LEU A 171 -16.97 5.72 -2.72
N ALA A 172 -16.93 7.01 -3.06
CA ALA A 172 -17.07 8.10 -2.08
C ALA A 172 -18.37 7.98 -1.26
N LYS A 173 -19.49 7.68 -1.94
CA LYS A 173 -20.77 7.44 -1.27
C LYS A 173 -20.71 6.22 -0.34
N ALA A 174 -20.12 5.12 -0.79
CA ALA A 174 -20.01 3.88 0.00
C ALA A 174 -19.19 4.10 1.28
N VAL A 175 -18.09 4.88 1.17
CA VAL A 175 -17.21 5.18 2.33
C VAL A 175 -17.56 6.48 3.06
N LYS A 176 -18.72 7.08 2.74
CA LYS A 176 -19.30 8.26 3.41
C LYS A 176 -18.39 9.51 3.35
N VAL A 177 -17.82 9.77 2.21
CA VAL A 177 -17.08 11.01 1.92
C VAL A 177 -17.98 11.92 1.07
N CYS A 178 -18.06 13.21 1.45
CA CYS A 178 -18.81 14.20 0.67
C CYS A 178 -18.04 14.54 -0.62
N TYR A 179 -18.74 14.36 -1.75
CA TYR A 179 -18.18 14.57 -3.10
C TYR A 179 -18.50 15.97 -3.60
#